data_ad6e7c2c8cef46b64d766c5960e1a8c4
#
_entry.id   ad6e7c2c8cef46b64d766c5960e1a8c4
#
_cell.length_a   1.000
_cell.length_b   1.000
_cell.length_c   1.000
_cell.angle_alpha   90.00
_cell.angle_beta   90.00
_cell.angle_gamma   90.00
#
_symmetry.space_group_name_H-M   'P 1'
#
loop_
_entity.id
_entity.type
_entity.pdbx_description
1 polymer ?
#
loop_
_entity_poly.entity_id
_entity_poly.type
_entity_poly.pdbx_seq_one_letter_code
_entity_poly.pdbx_strand_id
1 'polypeptide(L)'
;MRKIAAKYSQYTNFDGTLVGFRRKSAVLAEHCRSVGTDFGAITRSANYNVAIGATEHEVQERLSWIREHLTASIGADLAERQLSGFGNLPGVGTPEQIVEKLSALKAAGLSYAITYFPEAAYDTSGIELFEKEVIPALQ
;
A
#
# COMPACT_ATOMS: atom_id res chain seq x y z
N MET A 1 -4.45 22.22 2.97
CA MET A 1 -3.53 21.37 2.17
C MET A 1 -4.17 20.82 0.88
N ARG A 2 -5.38 20.27 0.89
CA ARG A 2 -6.00 19.58 -0.26
C ARG A 2 -6.43 20.47 -1.42
N LYS A 3 -6.80 21.73 -1.18
CA LYS A 3 -7.10 22.72 -2.25
C LYS A 3 -5.87 23.04 -3.10
N ILE A 4 -4.68 23.05 -2.50
CA ILE A 4 -3.41 23.23 -3.22
C ILE A 4 -3.14 22.04 -4.13
N ALA A 5 -3.33 20.82 -3.62
CA ALA A 5 -3.19 19.61 -4.43
C ALA A 5 -4.17 19.61 -5.62
N ALA A 6 -5.43 19.93 -5.40
CA ALA A 6 -6.44 20.03 -6.47
C ALA A 6 -6.05 21.03 -7.57
N LYS A 7 -5.35 22.11 -7.22
CA LYS A 7 -5.00 23.18 -8.17
C LYS A 7 -3.70 22.92 -8.92
N TYR A 8 -2.71 22.28 -8.29
CA TYR A 8 -1.33 22.25 -8.81
C TYR A 8 -0.72 20.85 -8.93
N SER A 9 -1.33 19.80 -8.36
CA SER A 9 -0.71 18.48 -8.35
C SER A 9 -1.11 17.65 -9.57
N GLN A 10 -0.13 16.96 -10.14
CA GLN A 10 -0.33 15.89 -11.12
C GLN A 10 -0.44 14.53 -10.42
N TYR A 11 0.14 14.40 -9.22
CA TYR A 11 0.15 13.20 -8.40
C TYR A 11 -0.26 13.52 -6.98
N THR A 12 -1.02 12.62 -6.37
CA THR A 12 -1.34 12.65 -4.94
C THR A 12 -1.07 11.30 -4.31
N ASN A 13 -0.49 11.30 -3.11
CA ASN A 13 -0.25 10.07 -2.36
C ASN A 13 -1.23 10.01 -1.18
N PHE A 14 -1.98 8.92 -1.12
CA PHE A 14 -3.04 8.71 -0.14
C PHE A 14 -2.68 7.60 0.86
N ASP A 15 -3.54 7.47 1.85
CA ASP A 15 -3.63 6.34 2.75
C ASP A 15 -3.91 5.05 1.97
N GLY A 16 -3.15 3.99 2.25
CA GLY A 16 -3.24 2.71 1.56
C GLY A 16 -4.48 1.87 1.91
N THR A 17 -5.30 2.26 2.90
CA THR A 17 -6.54 1.54 3.20
C THR A 17 -7.65 1.91 2.22
N LEU A 18 -8.49 0.94 1.84
CA LEU A 18 -9.60 1.18 0.91
C LEU A 18 -10.54 2.30 1.39
N VAL A 19 -10.88 2.30 2.68
CA VAL A 19 -11.76 3.31 3.29
C VAL A 19 -11.09 4.68 3.28
N GLY A 20 -9.83 4.76 3.70
CA GLY A 20 -9.05 6.00 3.70
C GLY A 20 -8.84 6.56 2.30
N PHE A 21 -8.52 5.68 1.34
CA PHE A 21 -8.33 6.04 -0.07
C PHE A 21 -9.61 6.63 -0.68
N ARG A 22 -10.76 5.95 -0.51
CA ARG A 22 -12.06 6.43 -0.99
C ARG A 22 -12.42 7.79 -0.38
N ARG A 23 -12.27 7.94 0.93
CA ARG A 23 -12.56 9.20 1.62
C ARG A 23 -11.70 10.35 1.10
N LYS A 24 -10.38 10.13 0.96
CA LYS A 24 -9.46 11.16 0.47
C LYS A 24 -9.68 11.48 -1.00
N SER A 25 -10.01 10.50 -1.83
CA SER A 25 -10.39 10.68 -3.22
C SER A 25 -11.65 11.56 -3.35
N ALA A 26 -12.69 11.30 -2.56
CA ALA A 26 -13.92 12.09 -2.58
C ALA A 26 -13.65 13.56 -2.19
N VAL A 27 -12.83 13.80 -1.17
CA VAL A 27 -12.46 15.17 -0.76
C VAL A 27 -11.62 15.87 -1.84
N LEU A 28 -10.71 15.15 -2.51
CA LEU A 28 -9.94 15.73 -3.61
C LEU A 28 -10.87 16.10 -4.78
N ALA A 29 -11.80 15.22 -5.15
CA ALA A 29 -12.78 15.49 -6.21
C ALA A 29 -13.62 16.74 -5.94
N GLU A 30 -14.07 16.93 -4.69
CA GLU A 30 -14.80 18.14 -4.28
C GLU A 30 -13.94 19.39 -4.43
N HIS A 31 -12.66 19.33 -4.03
CA HIS A 31 -11.76 20.45 -4.19
C HIS A 31 -11.46 20.75 -5.67
N CYS A 32 -11.31 19.73 -6.53
CA CYS A 32 -11.15 19.94 -7.97
C CYS A 32 -12.35 20.66 -8.56
N ARG A 33 -13.57 20.25 -8.21
CA ARG A 33 -14.81 20.97 -8.63
C ARG A 33 -14.81 22.43 -8.16
N SER A 34 -14.37 22.70 -6.92
CA SER A 34 -14.38 24.05 -6.36
C SER A 34 -13.34 24.99 -6.99
N VAL A 35 -12.26 24.46 -7.56
CA VAL A 35 -11.18 25.26 -8.19
C VAL A 35 -11.19 25.16 -9.72
N GLY A 36 -12.10 24.38 -10.31
CA GLY A 36 -12.25 24.25 -11.76
C GLY A 36 -11.18 23.39 -12.44
N THR A 37 -10.64 22.40 -11.75
CA THR A 37 -9.64 21.46 -12.30
C THR A 37 -10.21 20.06 -12.51
N ASP A 38 -9.58 19.29 -13.39
CA ASP A 38 -9.99 17.92 -13.69
C ASP A 38 -9.42 16.94 -12.65
N PHE A 39 -10.31 16.34 -11.86
CA PHE A 39 -9.97 15.28 -10.92
C PHE A 39 -9.39 14.03 -11.62
N GLY A 40 -9.87 13.72 -12.83
CA GLY A 40 -9.40 12.57 -13.62
C GLY A 40 -7.96 12.69 -14.10
N ALA A 41 -7.45 13.91 -14.23
CA ALA A 41 -6.08 14.18 -14.62
C ALA A 41 -5.04 13.95 -13.50
N ILE A 42 -5.50 13.78 -12.24
CA ILE A 42 -4.62 13.58 -11.09
C ILE A 42 -4.38 12.08 -10.85
N THR A 43 -3.13 11.65 -11.01
CA THR A 43 -2.70 10.30 -10.64
C THR A 43 -2.80 10.13 -9.12
N ARG A 44 -3.56 9.14 -8.68
CA ARG A 44 -3.76 8.83 -7.26
C ARG A 44 -2.91 7.63 -6.88
N SER A 45 -1.95 7.86 -6.01
CA SER A 45 -1.02 6.83 -5.53
C SER A 45 -1.23 6.50 -4.06
N ALA A 46 -0.70 5.37 -3.65
CA ALA A 46 -0.60 4.97 -2.25
C ALA A 46 0.65 4.11 -2.04
N ASN A 47 1.18 4.14 -0.82
CA ASN A 47 2.35 3.37 -0.41
C ASN A 47 1.91 2.12 0.35
N TYR A 48 2.58 1.01 0.06
CA TYR A 48 2.31 -0.28 0.70
C TYR A 48 3.61 -0.91 1.20
N ASN A 49 3.62 -1.31 2.47
CA ASN A 49 4.56 -2.33 2.91
C ASN A 49 4.05 -3.69 2.44
N VAL A 50 4.94 -4.51 1.92
CA VAL A 50 4.64 -5.83 1.39
C VAL A 50 5.31 -6.89 2.25
N ALA A 51 4.51 -7.87 2.69
CA ALA A 51 4.98 -9.13 3.24
C ALA A 51 4.19 -10.23 2.55
N ILE A 52 4.80 -10.86 1.55
CA ILE A 52 4.14 -11.84 0.66
C ILE A 52 4.77 -13.22 0.83
N GLY A 53 3.96 -14.25 0.89
CA GLY A 53 4.38 -15.64 0.88
C GLY A 53 3.48 -16.46 -0.05
N ALA A 54 4.00 -17.55 -0.62
CA ALA A 54 3.20 -18.44 -1.44
C ALA A 54 2.09 -19.13 -0.63
N THR A 55 2.28 -19.24 0.67
CA THR A 55 1.32 -19.81 1.63
C THR A 55 1.11 -18.89 2.82
N GLU A 56 0.00 -19.07 3.53
CA GLU A 56 -0.26 -18.37 4.79
C GLU A 56 0.87 -18.57 5.82
N HIS A 57 1.47 -19.76 5.84
CA HIS A 57 2.58 -20.09 6.73
C HIS A 57 3.80 -19.21 6.42
N GLU A 58 4.18 -19.11 5.16
CA GLU A 58 5.28 -18.24 4.72
C GLU A 58 5.01 -16.76 5.01
N VAL A 59 3.76 -16.32 4.88
CA VAL A 59 3.37 -14.95 5.27
C VAL A 59 3.63 -14.73 6.76
N GLN A 60 3.26 -15.68 7.62
CA GLN A 60 3.49 -15.58 9.06
C GLN A 60 4.99 -15.62 9.42
N GLU A 61 5.79 -16.42 8.72
CA GLU A 61 7.25 -16.46 8.89
C GLU A 61 7.87 -15.08 8.55
N ARG A 62 7.45 -14.46 7.45
CA ARG A 62 7.92 -13.11 7.08
C ARG A 62 7.50 -12.04 8.10
N LEU A 63 6.27 -12.10 8.58
CA LEU A 63 5.78 -11.18 9.61
C LEU A 63 6.57 -11.34 10.92
N SER A 64 6.89 -12.57 11.31
CA SER A 64 7.71 -12.86 12.47
C SER A 64 9.12 -12.32 12.30
N TRP A 65 9.74 -12.54 11.15
CA TRP A 65 11.07 -12.01 10.84
C TRP A 65 11.09 -10.46 10.91
N ILE A 66 10.11 -9.80 10.29
CA ILE A 66 9.99 -8.33 10.33
C ILE A 66 9.88 -7.83 11.78
N ARG A 67 9.06 -8.50 12.60
CA ARG A 67 8.87 -8.18 14.01
C ARG A 67 10.17 -8.32 14.81
N GLU A 68 10.86 -9.44 14.67
CA GLU A 68 12.11 -9.72 15.35
C GLU A 68 13.19 -8.72 14.97
N HIS A 69 13.35 -8.47 13.66
CA HIS A 69 14.32 -7.52 13.13
C HIS A 69 14.07 -6.08 13.60
N LEU A 70 12.80 -5.67 13.57
CA LEU A 70 12.41 -4.34 14.03
C LEU A 70 12.60 -4.21 15.56
N THR A 71 12.23 -5.24 16.32
CA THR A 71 12.43 -5.29 17.77
C THR A 71 13.90 -5.17 18.15
N ALA A 72 14.77 -5.86 17.43
CA ALA A 72 16.22 -5.77 17.64
C ALA A 72 16.78 -4.37 17.34
N SER A 73 16.16 -3.65 16.40
CA SER A 73 16.63 -2.33 15.93
C SER A 73 16.11 -1.17 16.79
N ILE A 74 14.85 -1.18 17.21
CA ILE A 74 14.19 -0.05 17.88
C ILE A 74 13.56 -0.38 19.23
N GLY A 75 13.64 -1.62 19.68
CA GLY A 75 13.04 -2.12 20.92
C GLY A 75 11.59 -2.55 20.77
N ALA A 76 11.12 -3.39 21.69
CA ALA A 76 9.82 -4.07 21.59
C ALA A 76 8.63 -3.11 21.55
N ASP A 77 8.60 -2.10 22.42
CA ASP A 77 7.47 -1.17 22.53
C ASP A 77 7.25 -0.35 21.25
N LEU A 78 8.33 0.11 20.61
CA LEU A 78 8.24 0.87 19.37
C LEU A 78 7.91 -0.05 18.19
N ALA A 79 8.49 -1.25 18.15
CA ALA A 79 8.20 -2.26 17.14
C ALA A 79 6.72 -2.63 17.13
N GLU A 80 6.12 -2.92 18.29
CA GLU A 80 4.69 -3.24 18.40
C GLU A 80 3.79 -2.09 17.93
N ARG A 81 4.13 -0.84 18.27
CA ARG A 81 3.38 0.32 17.78
C ARG A 81 3.44 0.46 16.27
N GLN A 82 4.62 0.25 15.65
CA GLN A 82 4.78 0.35 14.20
C GLN A 82 4.11 -0.82 13.47
N LEU A 83 4.09 -2.01 14.06
CA LEU A 83 3.49 -3.20 13.48
C LEU A 83 2.00 -3.35 13.81
N SER A 84 1.44 -2.47 14.62
CA SER A 84 0.01 -2.47 14.92
C SER A 84 -0.81 -2.35 13.63
N GLY A 85 -1.59 -3.39 13.31
CA GLY A 85 -2.39 -3.47 12.09
C GLY A 85 -1.61 -3.81 10.81
N PHE A 86 -0.29 -4.02 10.88
CA PHE A 86 0.56 -4.32 9.70
C PHE A 86 0.05 -5.54 8.92
N GLY A 87 -0.34 -6.62 9.61
CA GLY A 87 -0.88 -7.83 8.99
C GLY A 87 -2.18 -7.63 8.19
N ASN A 88 -2.89 -6.52 8.41
CA ASN A 88 -4.12 -6.18 7.71
C ASN A 88 -3.90 -5.24 6.50
N LEU A 89 -2.68 -4.85 6.23
CA LEU A 89 -2.35 -3.97 5.10
C LEU A 89 -2.62 -4.66 3.76
N PRO A 90 -2.96 -3.90 2.70
CA PRO A 90 -3.22 -4.45 1.36
C PRO A 90 -2.06 -5.22 0.75
N GLY A 91 -0.82 -4.90 1.09
CA GLY A 91 0.39 -5.58 0.62
C GLY A 91 0.79 -6.83 1.42
N VAL A 92 -0.02 -7.27 2.39
CA VAL A 92 0.31 -8.40 3.26
C VAL A 92 -0.64 -9.56 3.00
N GLY A 93 -0.07 -10.74 2.67
CA GLY A 93 -0.84 -11.96 2.41
C GLY A 93 -0.24 -12.84 1.33
N THR A 94 -0.99 -13.83 0.90
CA THR A 94 -0.67 -14.61 -0.31
C THR A 94 -0.90 -13.76 -1.57
N PRO A 95 -0.37 -14.17 -2.74
CA PRO A 95 -0.60 -13.46 -4.00
C PRO A 95 -2.09 -13.17 -4.25
N GLU A 96 -2.96 -14.16 -4.05
CA GLU A 96 -4.41 -14.02 -4.27
C GLU A 96 -5.03 -12.99 -3.34
N GLN A 97 -4.67 -12.99 -2.07
CA GLN A 97 -5.17 -12.03 -1.07
C GLN A 97 -4.73 -10.61 -1.39
N ILE A 98 -3.49 -10.44 -1.84
CA ILE A 98 -2.96 -9.12 -2.22
C ILE A 98 -3.64 -8.63 -3.50
N VAL A 99 -3.81 -9.49 -4.50
CA VAL A 99 -4.52 -9.17 -5.75
C VAL A 99 -5.96 -8.74 -5.47
N GLU A 100 -6.69 -9.44 -4.60
CA GLU A 100 -8.05 -9.07 -4.20
C GLU A 100 -8.09 -7.65 -3.60
N LYS A 101 -7.22 -7.39 -2.62
CA LYS A 101 -7.15 -6.10 -1.93
C LYS A 101 -6.75 -4.95 -2.88
N LEU A 102 -5.72 -5.16 -3.71
CA LEU A 102 -5.26 -4.15 -4.67
C LEU A 102 -6.24 -3.93 -5.81
N SER A 103 -6.97 -4.97 -6.25
CA SER A 103 -8.04 -4.85 -7.24
C SER A 103 -9.18 -3.95 -6.73
N ALA A 104 -9.56 -4.08 -5.46
CA ALA A 104 -10.55 -3.22 -4.85
C ALA A 104 -10.09 -1.74 -4.79
N LEU A 105 -8.80 -1.51 -4.53
CA LEU A 105 -8.20 -0.18 -4.56
C LEU A 105 -8.08 0.38 -5.99
N LYS A 106 -7.73 -0.45 -6.97
CA LYS A 106 -7.73 -0.10 -8.40
C LYS A 106 -9.13 0.34 -8.83
N ALA A 107 -10.17 -0.42 -8.46
CA ALA A 107 -11.56 -0.06 -8.72
C ALA A 107 -12.00 1.24 -8.03
N ALA A 108 -11.39 1.60 -6.90
CA ALA A 108 -11.58 2.88 -6.24
C ALA A 108 -10.76 4.03 -6.86
N GLY A 109 -9.93 3.72 -7.88
CA GLY A 109 -9.15 4.68 -8.65
C GLY A 109 -7.68 4.82 -8.24
N LEU A 110 -7.12 3.85 -7.51
CA LEU A 110 -5.68 3.74 -7.35
C LEU A 110 -5.06 3.45 -8.73
N SER A 111 -4.17 4.32 -9.20
CA SER A 111 -3.53 4.19 -10.50
C SER A 111 -2.00 4.07 -10.42
N TYR A 112 -1.42 4.27 -9.22
CA TYR A 112 0.00 4.13 -9.00
C TYR A 112 0.28 3.60 -7.58
N ALA A 113 0.76 2.37 -7.48
CA ALA A 113 1.14 1.74 -6.22
C ALA A 113 2.66 1.81 -6.02
N ILE A 114 3.08 2.23 -4.84
CA ILE A 114 4.49 2.25 -4.42
C ILE A 114 4.65 1.18 -3.35
N THR A 115 5.51 0.20 -3.61
CA THR A 115 5.69 -0.96 -2.73
C THR A 115 7.05 -0.92 -2.04
N TYR A 116 7.06 -1.22 -0.74
CA TYR A 116 8.25 -1.38 0.08
C TYR A 116 8.30 -2.81 0.61
N PHE A 117 9.42 -3.47 0.43
CA PHE A 117 9.69 -4.81 0.94
C PHE A 117 10.69 -4.69 2.10
N PRO A 118 10.26 -4.82 3.36
CA PRO A 118 11.13 -4.61 4.52
C PRO A 118 12.35 -5.54 4.54
N GLU A 119 12.22 -6.75 4.00
CA GLU A 119 13.31 -7.73 3.92
C GLU A 119 14.23 -7.59 2.70
N ALA A 120 13.98 -6.67 1.78
CA ALA A 120 14.66 -6.60 0.47
C ALA A 120 16.20 -6.49 0.54
N ALA A 121 16.74 -5.95 1.65
CA ALA A 121 18.19 -5.90 1.85
C ALA A 121 18.82 -7.26 2.20
N TYR A 122 18.01 -8.27 2.54
CA TYR A 122 18.43 -9.59 3.01
C TYR A 122 17.88 -10.71 2.13
N ASP A 123 16.64 -10.57 1.64
CA ASP A 123 15.92 -11.55 0.85
C ASP A 123 15.03 -10.86 -0.18
N THR A 124 15.24 -11.14 -1.46
CA THR A 124 14.47 -10.58 -2.58
C THR A 124 13.34 -11.50 -3.07
N SER A 125 13.19 -12.68 -2.49
CA SER A 125 12.19 -13.66 -2.93
C SER A 125 10.75 -13.12 -2.87
N GLY A 126 10.45 -12.21 -1.94
CA GLY A 126 9.17 -11.51 -1.88
C GLY A 126 8.94 -10.60 -3.08
N ILE A 127 9.96 -9.92 -3.57
CA ILE A 127 9.88 -9.09 -4.78
C ILE A 127 9.60 -9.97 -5.99
N GLU A 128 10.36 -11.06 -6.15
CA GLU A 128 10.22 -12.01 -7.26
C GLU A 128 8.81 -12.63 -7.30
N LEU A 129 8.29 -13.03 -6.14
CA LEU A 129 6.93 -13.57 -6.03
C LEU A 129 5.87 -12.52 -6.39
N PHE A 130 6.04 -11.29 -5.94
CA PHE A 130 5.13 -10.19 -6.23
C PHE A 130 5.14 -9.84 -7.73
N GLU A 131 6.31 -9.76 -8.35
CA GLU A 131 6.45 -9.50 -9.78
C GLU A 131 5.81 -10.60 -10.63
N LYS A 132 5.98 -11.85 -10.23
CA LYS A 132 5.49 -13.00 -10.98
C LYS A 132 3.98 -13.21 -10.87
N GLU A 133 3.42 -13.07 -9.66
CA GLU A 133 2.05 -13.50 -9.38
C GLU A 133 1.08 -12.31 -9.19
N VAL A 134 1.54 -11.17 -8.69
CA VAL A 134 0.65 -10.03 -8.37
C VAL A 134 0.57 -9.03 -9.52
N ILE A 135 1.71 -8.60 -10.06
CA ILE A 135 1.72 -7.57 -11.11
C ILE A 135 0.92 -8.01 -12.35
N PRO A 136 1.09 -9.23 -12.91
CA PRO A 136 0.32 -9.64 -14.10
C PRO A 136 -1.18 -9.73 -13.86
N ALA A 137 -1.59 -10.10 -12.65
CA ALA A 137 -3.01 -10.22 -12.28
C ALA A 137 -3.71 -8.84 -12.12
N LEU A 138 -2.94 -7.76 -12.00
CA LEU A 138 -3.45 -6.39 -11.85
C LEU A 138 -3.40 -5.58 -13.15
N GLN A 139 -2.79 -6.09 -14.19
CA GLN A 139 -2.79 -5.46 -15.52
C GLN A 139 -4.11 -5.72 -16.24
#